data_0695da1306a636e6a5376762f105496e
#
_entry.id   0695da1306a636e6a5376762f105496e
#
_cell.length_a   1.000
_cell.length_b   1.000
_cell.length_c   1.000
_cell.angle_alpha   90.00
_cell.angle_beta   90.00
_cell.angle_gamma   90.00
#
_symmetry.space_group_name_H-M   'P 1'
#
loop_
_entity.id
_entity.type
_entity.pdbx_description
1 polymer ?
#
loop_
_entity_poly.entity_id
_entity_poly.type
_entity_poly.pdbx_seq_one_letter_code
_entity_poly.pdbx_strand_id
1 'polypeptide(L)'
;MDKALLEIRGLKVGFPTPDGLVRASDTVDLDIYPHETLGLIGETGSGKTVLSMAILRLLQPNTIIKGEIRYRGRDLLSLPEDEMRKVRGREIGVVLQNSGTSLNPVYTVGDQIAEAITLHQGLKRSSAWHRAVELLDAVRIPDPVRMARGYPHQFSGGMQERVLIAMALACNPSFLIADEPTKGLDAVTKREIIDLFREVNRDRSVLFITHDIEAARNLATRVAVIYAGEIIELGNSGVVLSEPAHPYTRGLLESLPERGMRPIPGSAPSLITPPSGCRFSPRCRCAAEDCKSEHPGLVEVGPGHYARCMLYDRG
;
A
#
# COMPACT_ATOMS: atom_id res chain seq x y z
N MET A 1 5.98 -16.49 18.13
CA MET A 1 5.50 -15.65 17.00
C MET A 1 5.71 -14.21 17.39
N ASP A 2 6.38 -13.45 16.58
CA ASP A 2 6.58 -12.02 16.85
C ASP A 2 5.22 -11.31 16.83
N LYS A 3 5.06 -10.34 17.74
CA LYS A 3 3.84 -9.55 17.81
C LYS A 3 3.76 -8.67 16.56
N ALA A 4 2.62 -8.63 15.89
CA ALA A 4 2.44 -7.77 14.73
C ALA A 4 2.64 -6.28 15.09
N LEU A 5 3.25 -5.54 14.19
CA LEU A 5 3.40 -4.09 14.27
C LEU A 5 2.09 -3.37 13.95
N LEU A 6 1.42 -3.84 12.89
CA LEU A 6 0.10 -3.39 12.47
C LEU A 6 -0.83 -4.61 12.37
N GLU A 7 -2.01 -4.50 12.99
CA GLU A 7 -3.05 -5.51 12.95
C GLU A 7 -4.34 -4.86 12.43
N ILE A 8 -4.93 -5.46 11.40
CA ILE A 8 -6.23 -5.07 10.85
C ILE A 8 -7.18 -6.23 11.06
N ARG A 9 -8.36 -5.97 11.65
CA ARG A 9 -9.36 -6.99 11.95
C ARG A 9 -10.74 -6.55 11.47
N GLY A 10 -11.33 -7.36 10.61
CA GLY A 10 -12.68 -7.19 10.10
C GLY A 10 -12.92 -5.82 9.47
N LEU A 11 -11.90 -5.20 8.86
CA LEU A 11 -12.00 -3.84 8.35
C LEU A 11 -12.97 -3.78 7.18
N LYS A 12 -13.97 -2.91 7.32
CA LYS A 12 -14.92 -2.56 6.27
C LYS A 12 -14.87 -1.06 6.03
N VAL A 13 -14.74 -0.67 4.77
CA VAL A 13 -14.76 0.74 4.36
C VAL A 13 -15.79 0.92 3.26
N GLY A 14 -16.77 1.78 3.53
CA GLY A 14 -17.87 2.07 2.61
C GLY A 14 -18.04 3.56 2.33
N PHE A 15 -18.26 3.90 1.08
CA PHE A 15 -18.53 5.26 0.63
C PHE A 15 -20.01 5.38 0.23
N PRO A 16 -20.82 6.17 0.96
CA PRO A 16 -22.18 6.46 0.57
C PRO A 16 -22.18 7.26 -0.75
N THR A 17 -22.95 6.79 -1.73
CA THR A 17 -23.18 7.49 -3.00
C THR A 17 -24.66 7.53 -3.32
N PRO A 18 -25.13 8.36 -4.28
CA PRO A 18 -26.53 8.35 -4.70
C PRO A 18 -27.03 6.98 -5.18
N ASP A 19 -26.13 6.17 -5.78
CA ASP A 19 -26.45 4.86 -6.34
C ASP A 19 -26.37 3.72 -5.30
N GLY A 20 -25.90 4.02 -4.07
CA GLY A 20 -25.76 3.05 -2.98
C GLY A 20 -24.41 3.10 -2.27
N LEU A 21 -24.14 2.12 -1.43
CA LEU A 21 -22.90 2.02 -0.66
C LEU A 21 -21.81 1.30 -1.46
N VAL A 22 -20.77 2.02 -1.85
CA VAL A 22 -19.56 1.44 -2.45
C VAL A 22 -18.72 0.77 -1.36
N ARG A 23 -18.63 -0.57 -1.35
CA ARG A 23 -17.89 -1.38 -0.37
C ARG A 23 -16.43 -1.54 -0.82
N ALA A 24 -15.63 -0.51 -0.61
CA ALA A 24 -14.25 -0.47 -1.08
C ALA A 24 -13.29 -1.39 -0.32
N SER A 25 -13.58 -1.71 0.95
CA SER A 25 -13.00 -2.81 1.69
C SER A 25 -14.10 -3.54 2.43
N ASP A 26 -14.05 -4.87 2.47
CA ASP A 26 -15.08 -5.68 3.12
C ASP A 26 -14.44 -6.88 3.82
N THR A 27 -14.42 -6.81 5.14
CA THR A 27 -13.86 -7.85 6.03
C THR A 27 -12.39 -8.15 5.72
N VAL A 28 -11.56 -7.09 5.73
CA VAL A 28 -10.12 -7.25 5.56
C VAL A 28 -9.48 -7.56 6.91
N ASP A 29 -8.77 -8.71 6.96
CA ASP A 29 -7.89 -9.12 8.05
C ASP A 29 -6.46 -9.16 7.51
N LEU A 30 -5.53 -8.46 8.18
CA LEU A 30 -4.15 -8.35 7.71
C LEU A 30 -3.20 -8.01 8.86
N ASP A 31 -2.07 -8.71 8.92
CA ASP A 31 -0.99 -8.43 9.86
C ASP A 31 0.27 -8.03 9.11
N ILE A 32 0.95 -7.00 9.64
CA ILE A 32 2.29 -6.60 9.20
C ILE A 32 3.22 -6.72 10.41
N TYR A 33 4.33 -7.43 10.23
CA TYR A 33 5.29 -7.69 11.29
C TYR A 33 6.44 -6.68 11.30
N PRO A 34 7.19 -6.56 12.42
CA PRO A 34 8.40 -5.74 12.45
C PRO A 34 9.39 -6.17 11.37
N HIS A 35 10.01 -5.18 10.72
CA HIS A 35 11.02 -5.36 9.67
C HIS A 35 10.53 -6.13 8.43
N GLU A 36 9.22 -6.22 8.24
CA GLU A 36 8.60 -6.85 7.09
C GLU A 36 8.29 -5.83 5.99
N THR A 37 8.52 -6.22 4.74
CA THR A 37 7.89 -5.57 3.59
C THR A 37 6.74 -6.43 3.10
N LEU A 38 5.51 -5.99 3.36
CA LEU A 38 4.29 -6.60 2.84
C LEU A 38 3.90 -5.92 1.52
N GLY A 39 3.91 -6.67 0.42
CA GLY A 39 3.38 -6.23 -0.87
C GLY A 39 1.86 -6.37 -0.90
N LEU A 40 1.13 -5.29 -1.19
CA LEU A 40 -0.32 -5.33 -1.44
C LEU A 40 -0.57 -5.15 -2.94
N ILE A 41 -0.95 -6.22 -3.62
CA ILE A 41 -1.15 -6.22 -5.07
C ILE A 41 -2.60 -6.46 -5.47
N GLY A 42 -2.98 -6.00 -6.66
CA GLY A 42 -4.32 -6.17 -7.22
C GLY A 42 -4.63 -5.14 -8.31
N GLU A 43 -5.73 -5.32 -9.03
CA GLU A 43 -6.19 -4.39 -10.06
C GLU A 43 -6.49 -2.98 -9.52
N THR A 44 -6.48 -1.97 -10.40
CA THR A 44 -6.95 -0.62 -10.06
C THR A 44 -8.41 -0.69 -9.59
N GLY A 45 -8.73 0.03 -8.52
CA GLY A 45 -10.08 0.02 -7.92
C GLY A 45 -10.36 -1.16 -6.98
N SER A 46 -9.40 -2.05 -6.71
CA SER A 46 -9.59 -3.19 -5.79
C SER A 46 -9.63 -2.82 -4.31
N GLY A 47 -9.33 -1.57 -3.92
CA GLY A 47 -9.35 -1.10 -2.53
C GLY A 47 -7.99 -0.83 -1.88
N LYS A 48 -6.86 -0.99 -2.61
CA LYS A 48 -5.49 -0.82 -2.07
C LYS A 48 -5.26 0.54 -1.39
N THR A 49 -5.47 1.62 -2.13
CA THR A 49 -5.34 3.00 -1.61
C THR A 49 -6.32 3.29 -0.49
N VAL A 50 -7.53 2.73 -0.54
CA VAL A 50 -8.52 2.89 0.52
C VAL A 50 -8.02 2.28 1.83
N LEU A 51 -7.36 1.14 1.77
CA LEU A 51 -6.76 0.50 2.95
C LEU A 51 -5.67 1.39 3.57
N SER A 52 -4.75 1.94 2.75
CA SER A 52 -3.70 2.85 3.24
C SER A 52 -4.28 4.12 3.87
N MET A 53 -5.28 4.72 3.23
CA MET A 53 -5.96 5.91 3.74
C MET A 53 -6.77 5.63 5.02
N ALA A 54 -7.33 4.42 5.17
CA ALA A 54 -8.01 4.01 6.40
C ALA A 54 -7.04 3.90 7.58
N ILE A 55 -5.85 3.31 7.37
CA ILE A 55 -4.79 3.23 8.39
C ILE A 55 -4.41 4.64 8.89
N LEU A 56 -4.31 5.60 7.97
CA LEU A 56 -3.94 6.98 8.28
C LEU A 56 -5.12 7.87 8.69
N ARG A 57 -6.36 7.34 8.65
CA ARG A 57 -7.59 8.13 8.85
C ARG A 57 -7.66 9.38 7.97
N LEU A 58 -7.30 9.23 6.69
CA LEU A 58 -7.33 10.30 5.69
C LEU A 58 -8.48 10.14 4.68
N LEU A 59 -9.45 9.27 4.97
CA LEU A 59 -10.66 9.12 4.19
C LEU A 59 -11.61 10.31 4.42
N GLN A 60 -12.54 10.51 3.48
CA GLN A 60 -13.54 11.60 3.58
C GLN A 60 -14.41 11.45 4.84
N PRO A 61 -14.90 12.55 5.44
CA PRO A 61 -15.65 12.52 6.70
C PRO A 61 -16.95 11.69 6.68
N ASN A 62 -17.56 11.52 5.51
CA ASN A 62 -18.78 10.72 5.31
C ASN A 62 -18.51 9.23 5.09
N THR A 63 -17.25 8.79 5.16
CA THR A 63 -16.88 7.38 4.98
C THR A 63 -17.31 6.55 6.17
N ILE A 64 -17.94 5.41 5.91
CA ILE A 64 -18.31 4.43 6.94
C ILE A 64 -17.12 3.48 7.13
N ILE A 65 -16.54 3.48 8.33
CA ILE A 65 -15.44 2.59 8.70
C ILE A 65 -15.91 1.72 9.86
N LYS A 66 -15.72 0.39 9.74
CA LYS A 66 -15.98 -0.61 10.79
C LYS A 66 -14.80 -1.57 10.89
N GLY A 67 -14.65 -2.20 12.05
CA GLY A 67 -13.51 -3.08 12.35
C GLY A 67 -12.46 -2.38 13.20
N GLU A 68 -11.26 -2.91 13.27
CA GLU A 68 -10.17 -2.41 14.09
C GLU A 68 -8.89 -2.27 13.27
N ILE A 69 -8.10 -1.21 13.57
CA ILE A 69 -6.75 -1.02 13.05
C ILE A 69 -5.84 -0.74 14.24
N ARG A 70 -5.04 -1.71 14.63
CA ARG A 70 -4.12 -1.58 15.79
C ARG A 70 -2.69 -1.40 15.30
N TYR A 71 -2.07 -0.31 15.68
CA TYR A 71 -0.64 -0.05 15.47
C TYR A 71 0.08 -0.06 16.80
N ARG A 72 1.04 -0.99 16.98
CA ARG A 72 1.72 -1.20 18.26
C ARG A 72 0.74 -1.42 19.42
N GLY A 73 -0.36 -2.12 19.15
CA GLY A 73 -1.43 -2.40 20.11
C GLY A 73 -2.40 -1.24 20.40
N ARG A 74 -2.18 -0.03 19.84
CA ARG A 74 -3.10 1.11 19.95
C ARG A 74 -4.10 1.07 18.79
N ASP A 75 -5.38 1.14 19.07
CA ASP A 75 -6.41 1.23 18.04
C ASP A 75 -6.45 2.63 17.42
N LEU A 76 -5.98 2.71 16.16
CA LEU A 76 -5.88 3.98 15.43
C LEU A 76 -7.24 4.62 15.15
N LEU A 77 -8.31 3.81 15.00
CA LEU A 77 -9.65 4.35 14.69
C LEU A 77 -10.26 5.10 15.85
N SER A 78 -9.91 4.73 17.09
CA SER A 78 -10.42 5.34 18.33
C SER A 78 -9.54 6.46 18.89
N LEU A 79 -8.30 6.65 18.36
CA LEU A 79 -7.41 7.70 18.86
C LEU A 79 -8.01 9.11 18.69
N PRO A 80 -7.87 10.01 19.68
CA PRO A 80 -8.10 11.43 19.50
C PRO A 80 -7.26 11.99 18.33
N GLU A 81 -7.77 13.01 17.64
CA GLU A 81 -7.09 13.55 16.46
C GLU A 81 -5.67 14.08 16.76
N ASP A 82 -5.48 14.67 17.93
CA ASP A 82 -4.17 15.17 18.36
C ASP A 82 -3.13 14.04 18.52
N GLU A 83 -3.57 12.85 18.97
CA GLU A 83 -2.71 11.68 19.02
C GLU A 83 -2.47 11.09 17.63
N MET A 84 -3.51 11.06 16.78
CA MET A 84 -3.37 10.60 15.40
C MET A 84 -2.43 11.49 14.57
N ARG A 85 -2.40 12.80 14.82
CA ARG A 85 -1.42 13.72 14.22
C ARG A 85 0.03 13.36 14.58
N LYS A 86 0.26 12.87 15.82
CA LYS A 86 1.59 12.40 16.26
C LYS A 86 1.98 11.09 15.56
N VAL A 87 1.00 10.24 15.22
CA VAL A 87 1.25 9.00 14.48
C VAL A 87 1.62 9.28 13.02
N ARG A 88 0.85 10.16 12.36
CA ARG A 88 1.12 10.55 10.97
C ARG A 88 2.45 11.29 10.86
N GLY A 89 3.31 10.84 9.99
CA GLY A 89 4.63 11.42 9.70
C GLY A 89 5.72 11.08 10.72
N ARG A 90 5.42 10.98 12.01
CA ARG A 90 6.41 10.65 13.03
C ARG A 90 6.62 9.13 13.20
N GLU A 91 5.52 8.36 13.27
CA GLU A 91 5.56 6.92 13.48
C GLU A 91 5.29 6.15 12.19
N ILE A 92 4.36 6.67 11.38
CA ILE A 92 3.97 6.12 10.08
C ILE A 92 4.25 7.18 9.02
N GLY A 93 5.26 6.94 8.18
CA GLY A 93 5.54 7.73 6.99
C GLY A 93 4.67 7.27 5.82
N VAL A 94 4.39 8.18 4.87
CA VAL A 94 3.63 7.83 3.68
C VAL A 94 4.24 8.45 2.43
N VAL A 95 4.39 7.63 1.40
CA VAL A 95 4.65 8.05 0.01
C VAL A 95 3.35 7.89 -0.75
N LEU A 96 2.73 9.01 -1.10
CA LEU A 96 1.43 9.05 -1.78
C LEU A 96 1.59 8.89 -3.28
N GLN A 97 0.58 8.31 -3.92
CA GLN A 97 0.47 8.24 -5.37
C GLN A 97 0.47 9.65 -6.00
N ASN A 98 1.08 9.81 -7.20
CA ASN A 98 1.16 11.04 -7.98
C ASN A 98 2.09 12.12 -7.37
N SER A 99 3.39 11.90 -7.47
CA SER A 99 4.45 12.81 -7.02
C SER A 99 4.26 14.26 -7.52
N GLY A 100 3.81 14.44 -8.75
CA GLY A 100 3.61 15.79 -9.35
C GLY A 100 2.53 16.64 -8.66
N THR A 101 1.56 16.04 -7.96
CA THR A 101 0.49 16.76 -7.25
C THR A 101 0.64 16.71 -5.73
N SER A 102 1.52 15.87 -5.22
CA SER A 102 1.74 15.69 -3.78
C SER A 102 2.70 16.72 -3.19
N LEU A 103 3.59 17.28 -4.00
CA LEU A 103 4.47 18.38 -3.61
C LEU A 103 3.77 19.74 -3.82
N ASN A 104 3.85 20.61 -2.83
CA ASN A 104 3.32 21.96 -2.95
C ASN A 104 4.22 22.81 -3.88
N PRO A 105 3.71 23.30 -5.03
CA PRO A 105 4.54 23.96 -6.04
C PRO A 105 5.10 25.33 -5.63
N VAL A 106 4.55 25.95 -4.58
CA VAL A 106 4.96 27.29 -4.11
C VAL A 106 5.98 27.30 -2.96
N TYR A 107 6.34 26.11 -2.46
CA TYR A 107 7.40 25.93 -1.46
C TYR A 107 8.60 25.20 -2.04
N THR A 108 9.79 25.53 -1.53
CA THR A 108 10.99 24.77 -1.91
C THR A 108 10.92 23.35 -1.37
N VAL A 109 11.61 22.43 -2.03
CA VAL A 109 11.67 21.03 -1.62
C VAL A 109 12.25 20.88 -0.21
N GLY A 110 13.32 21.63 0.09
CA GLY A 110 13.93 21.63 1.42
C GLY A 110 13.01 22.15 2.51
N ASP A 111 12.21 23.21 2.25
CA ASP A 111 11.25 23.74 3.23
C ASP A 111 10.16 22.70 3.53
N GLN A 112 9.65 21.98 2.53
CA GLN A 112 8.62 20.94 2.73
C GLN A 112 9.12 19.77 3.58
N ILE A 113 10.36 19.32 3.36
CA ILE A 113 10.97 18.27 4.21
C ILE A 113 11.24 18.81 5.61
N ALA A 114 11.80 20.02 5.73
CA ALA A 114 12.13 20.65 7.01
C ALA A 114 10.88 20.97 7.86
N GLU A 115 9.74 21.26 7.24
CA GLU A 115 8.46 21.48 7.91
C GLU A 115 8.05 20.24 8.71
N ALA A 116 8.06 19.06 8.10
CA ALA A 116 7.75 17.81 8.78
C ALA A 116 8.67 17.57 9.99
N ILE A 117 9.97 17.81 9.85
CA ILE A 117 10.95 17.67 10.92
C ILE A 117 10.68 18.66 12.06
N THR A 118 10.43 19.91 11.72
CA THR A 118 10.12 20.96 12.71
C THR A 118 8.84 20.63 13.48
N LEU A 119 7.79 20.23 12.76
CA LEU A 119 6.48 19.94 13.34
C LEU A 119 6.53 18.74 14.31
N HIS A 120 7.20 17.66 13.92
CA HIS A 120 7.16 16.39 14.65
C HIS A 120 8.32 16.18 15.63
N GLN A 121 9.47 16.82 15.40
CA GLN A 121 10.67 16.68 16.23
C GLN A 121 10.99 17.93 17.04
N GLY A 122 10.32 19.06 16.77
CA GLY A 122 10.55 20.32 17.46
C GLY A 122 11.94 20.95 17.18
N LEU A 123 12.62 20.52 16.14
CA LEU A 123 13.91 21.06 15.77
C LEU A 123 13.80 22.52 15.28
N LYS A 124 14.83 23.33 15.58
CA LYS A 124 14.94 24.67 15.01
C LYS A 124 15.05 24.59 13.51
N ARG A 125 14.50 25.59 12.80
CA ARG A 125 14.46 25.65 11.33
C ARG A 125 15.81 25.38 10.66
N SER A 126 16.90 25.93 11.21
CA SER A 126 18.25 25.71 10.66
C SER A 126 18.68 24.24 10.74
N SER A 127 18.44 23.58 11.88
CA SER A 127 18.76 22.14 12.07
C SER A 127 17.87 21.26 11.22
N ALA A 128 16.57 21.59 11.11
CA ALA A 128 15.63 20.89 10.25
C ALA A 128 16.03 20.99 8.76
N TRP A 129 16.51 22.17 8.34
CA TRP A 129 17.03 22.39 6.99
C TRP A 129 18.26 21.53 6.69
N HIS A 130 19.25 21.49 7.59
CA HIS A 130 20.42 20.61 7.40
C HIS A 130 19.99 19.14 7.27
N ARG A 131 19.07 18.70 8.14
CA ARG A 131 18.54 17.34 8.07
C ARG A 131 17.78 17.10 6.75
N ALA A 132 17.06 18.07 6.22
CA ALA A 132 16.40 17.97 4.92
C ALA A 132 17.41 17.75 3.78
N VAL A 133 18.55 18.46 3.82
CA VAL A 133 19.64 18.30 2.84
C VAL A 133 20.26 16.91 2.95
N GLU A 134 20.51 16.41 4.16
CA GLU A 134 21.00 15.03 4.38
C GLU A 134 20.03 13.97 3.84
N LEU A 135 18.72 14.18 3.99
CA LEU A 135 17.70 13.27 3.47
C LEU A 135 17.65 13.30 1.93
N LEU A 136 17.82 14.48 1.31
CA LEU A 136 17.91 14.59 -0.15
C LEU A 136 19.14 13.84 -0.69
N ASP A 137 20.27 13.93 0.01
CA ASP A 137 21.46 13.14 -0.33
C ASP A 137 21.21 11.64 -0.21
N ALA A 138 20.61 11.21 0.91
CA ALA A 138 20.27 9.81 1.17
C ALA A 138 19.33 9.21 0.12
N VAL A 139 18.45 10.01 -0.49
CA VAL A 139 17.60 9.58 -1.61
C VAL A 139 18.24 9.86 -2.98
N ARG A 140 19.55 10.14 -3.00
CA ARG A 140 20.35 10.31 -4.22
C ARG A 140 19.88 11.47 -5.12
N ILE A 141 19.47 12.59 -4.53
CA ILE A 141 19.26 13.84 -5.28
C ILE A 141 20.64 14.47 -5.56
N PRO A 142 21.00 14.77 -6.81
CA PRO A 142 22.27 15.40 -7.14
C PRO A 142 22.34 16.83 -6.57
N ASP A 143 23.52 17.25 -6.08
CA ASP A 143 23.74 18.58 -5.48
C ASP A 143 22.62 18.96 -4.46
N PRO A 144 22.47 18.18 -3.36
CA PRO A 144 21.31 18.30 -2.47
C PRO A 144 21.21 19.68 -1.81
N VAL A 145 22.35 20.36 -1.59
CA VAL A 145 22.37 21.72 -1.00
C VAL A 145 21.71 22.75 -1.93
N ARG A 146 21.99 22.69 -3.23
CA ARG A 146 21.37 23.55 -4.23
C ARG A 146 19.92 23.13 -4.47
N MET A 147 19.69 21.84 -4.67
CA MET A 147 18.37 21.30 -4.99
C MET A 147 17.36 21.48 -3.86
N ALA A 148 17.78 21.50 -2.58
CA ALA A 148 16.89 21.83 -1.47
C ALA A 148 16.20 23.20 -1.61
N ARG A 149 16.82 24.14 -2.33
CA ARG A 149 16.27 25.48 -2.62
C ARG A 149 15.41 25.50 -3.89
N GLY A 150 15.36 24.40 -4.61
CA GLY A 150 14.58 24.24 -5.83
C GLY A 150 13.09 24.02 -5.53
N TYR A 151 12.26 24.37 -6.50
CA TYR A 151 10.82 24.14 -6.46
C TYR A 151 10.45 22.83 -7.20
N PRO A 152 9.34 22.19 -6.86
CA PRO A 152 8.96 20.90 -7.46
C PRO A 152 9.00 20.84 -8.98
N HIS A 153 8.57 21.89 -9.67
CA HIS A 153 8.56 21.94 -11.15
C HIS A 153 9.96 21.93 -11.80
N GLN A 154 11.02 22.09 -11.01
CA GLN A 154 12.42 22.03 -11.47
C GLN A 154 12.99 20.59 -11.39
N PHE A 155 12.20 19.63 -10.91
CA PHE A 155 12.58 18.24 -10.71
C PHE A 155 11.93 17.34 -11.76
N SER A 156 12.65 16.34 -12.25
CA SER A 156 12.04 15.26 -13.04
C SER A 156 11.07 14.44 -12.19
N GLY A 157 10.19 13.65 -12.81
CA GLY A 157 9.25 12.79 -12.08
C GLY A 157 9.93 11.84 -11.10
N GLY A 158 11.03 11.20 -11.49
CA GLY A 158 11.82 10.36 -10.62
C GLY A 158 12.50 11.11 -9.47
N MET A 159 12.93 12.36 -9.70
CA MET A 159 13.46 13.20 -8.62
C MET A 159 12.33 13.64 -7.65
N GLN A 160 11.14 13.96 -8.14
CA GLN A 160 9.99 14.29 -7.29
C GLN A 160 9.60 13.09 -6.41
N GLU A 161 9.63 11.87 -6.97
CA GLU A 161 9.38 10.64 -6.20
C GLU A 161 10.42 10.45 -5.08
N ARG A 162 11.70 10.65 -5.38
CA ARG A 162 12.78 10.63 -4.36
C ARG A 162 12.57 11.66 -3.26
N VAL A 163 12.10 12.86 -3.60
CA VAL A 163 11.73 13.89 -2.62
C VAL A 163 10.57 13.44 -1.74
N LEU A 164 9.53 12.82 -2.29
CA LEU A 164 8.44 12.26 -1.48
C LEU A 164 8.91 11.16 -0.53
N ILE A 165 9.83 10.32 -1.00
CA ILE A 165 10.48 9.31 -0.14
C ILE A 165 11.26 10.01 1.00
N ALA A 166 12.04 11.06 0.69
CA ALA A 166 12.75 11.84 1.72
C ALA A 166 11.80 12.47 2.73
N MET A 167 10.66 13.03 2.28
CA MET A 167 9.62 13.57 3.17
C MET A 167 9.01 12.48 4.06
N ALA A 168 8.69 11.33 3.49
CA ALA A 168 8.15 10.20 4.25
C ALA A 168 9.15 9.69 5.32
N LEU A 169 10.45 9.80 5.06
CA LEU A 169 11.53 9.41 5.96
C LEU A 169 11.95 10.52 6.94
N ALA A 170 11.41 11.72 6.82
CA ALA A 170 11.86 12.93 7.53
C ALA A 170 11.98 12.73 9.06
N CYS A 171 11.02 12.03 9.65
CA CYS A 171 10.98 11.77 11.09
C CYS A 171 11.50 10.39 11.49
N ASN A 172 12.15 9.66 10.58
CA ASN A 172 12.63 8.30 10.80
C ASN A 172 11.53 7.34 11.30
N PRO A 173 10.39 7.22 10.58
CA PRO A 173 9.28 6.39 11.00
C PRO A 173 9.67 4.92 11.03
N SER A 174 9.06 4.12 11.91
CA SER A 174 9.26 2.67 11.97
C SER A 174 8.38 1.90 10.99
N PHE A 175 7.35 2.55 10.45
CA PHE A 175 6.46 1.99 9.44
C PHE A 175 6.30 2.97 8.28
N LEU A 176 6.40 2.45 7.07
CA LEU A 176 6.25 3.23 5.85
C LEU A 176 5.10 2.63 5.01
N ILE A 177 4.23 3.47 4.52
CA ILE A 177 3.24 3.13 3.50
C ILE A 177 3.69 3.75 2.19
N ALA A 178 3.89 2.94 1.15
CA ALA A 178 4.25 3.39 -0.18
C ALA A 178 3.14 2.98 -1.17
N ASP A 179 2.36 3.97 -1.62
CA ASP A 179 1.22 3.74 -2.50
C ASP A 179 1.59 4.08 -3.95
N GLU A 180 1.82 3.03 -4.76
CA GLU A 180 2.17 3.11 -6.19
C GLU A 180 3.42 3.99 -6.49
N PRO A 181 4.53 3.87 -5.72
CA PRO A 181 5.65 4.82 -5.81
C PRO A 181 6.45 4.73 -7.12
N THR A 182 6.19 3.71 -7.94
CA THR A 182 6.86 3.52 -9.24
C THR A 182 5.95 3.83 -10.43
N LYS A 183 4.72 4.29 -10.18
CA LYS A 183 3.74 4.54 -11.23
C LYS A 183 4.14 5.73 -12.12
N GLY A 184 4.06 5.53 -13.43
CA GLY A 184 4.37 6.59 -14.41
C GLY A 184 5.86 6.84 -14.61
N LEU A 185 6.75 6.06 -13.99
CA LEU A 185 8.19 6.14 -14.21
C LEU A 185 8.61 5.20 -15.34
N ASP A 186 9.66 5.59 -16.05
CA ASP A 186 10.32 4.71 -17.02
C ASP A 186 11.04 3.54 -16.32
N ALA A 187 11.42 2.50 -17.07
CA ALA A 187 11.96 1.26 -16.51
C ALA A 187 13.28 1.46 -15.74
N VAL A 188 14.13 2.41 -16.14
CA VAL A 188 15.41 2.68 -15.47
C VAL A 188 15.14 3.37 -14.14
N THR A 189 14.39 4.47 -14.17
CA THR A 189 14.00 5.22 -12.95
C THR A 189 13.22 4.33 -11.96
N LYS A 190 12.33 3.46 -12.47
CA LYS A 190 11.60 2.49 -11.64
C LYS A 190 12.58 1.58 -10.88
N ARG A 191 13.56 1.00 -11.55
CA ARG A 191 14.57 0.15 -10.92
C ARG A 191 15.36 0.90 -9.84
N GLU A 192 15.77 2.13 -10.12
CA GLU A 192 16.47 2.97 -9.16
C GLU A 192 15.63 3.28 -7.91
N ILE A 193 14.32 3.51 -8.06
CA ILE A 193 13.41 3.70 -6.93
C ILE A 193 13.23 2.41 -6.13
N ILE A 194 13.12 1.25 -6.79
CA ILE A 194 13.06 -0.06 -6.11
C ILE A 194 14.33 -0.30 -5.29
N ASP A 195 15.51 -0.03 -5.86
CA ASP A 195 16.78 -0.19 -5.17
C ASP A 195 16.90 0.78 -3.99
N LEU A 196 16.43 2.03 -4.15
CA LEU A 196 16.35 2.99 -3.05
C LEU A 196 15.45 2.48 -1.91
N PHE A 197 14.25 1.97 -2.23
CA PHE A 197 13.37 1.38 -1.22
C PHE A 197 14.03 0.23 -0.47
N ARG A 198 14.77 -0.63 -1.18
CA ARG A 198 15.52 -1.74 -0.55
C ARG A 198 16.57 -1.26 0.44
N GLU A 199 17.24 -0.15 0.14
CA GLU A 199 18.27 0.43 1.02
C GLU A 199 17.68 1.13 2.25
N VAL A 200 16.68 1.99 2.04
CA VAL A 200 16.11 2.81 3.12
C VAL A 200 15.20 2.03 4.08
N ASN A 201 14.76 0.84 3.68
CA ASN A 201 13.79 0.04 4.46
C ASN A 201 14.42 -1.10 5.27
N ARG A 202 15.75 -1.20 5.35
CA ARG A 202 16.45 -2.30 6.06
C ARG A 202 15.99 -2.50 7.50
N ASP A 203 15.68 -1.40 8.19
CA ASP A 203 15.31 -1.39 9.61
C ASP A 203 13.84 -0.97 9.85
N ARG A 204 12.99 -1.02 8.81
CA ARG A 204 11.59 -0.57 8.86
C ARG A 204 10.65 -1.64 8.37
N SER A 205 9.39 -1.51 8.79
CA SER A 205 8.32 -2.26 8.16
C SER A 205 7.68 -1.43 7.06
N VAL A 206 7.25 -2.08 5.99
CA VAL A 206 6.70 -1.39 4.81
C VAL A 206 5.41 -2.07 4.35
N LEU A 207 4.38 -1.28 4.11
CA LEU A 207 3.26 -1.66 3.26
C LEU A 207 3.51 -1.08 1.86
N PHE A 208 3.93 -1.95 0.94
CA PHE A 208 4.24 -1.58 -0.43
C PHE A 208 3.06 -1.92 -1.34
N ILE A 209 2.32 -0.90 -1.73
CA ILE A 209 1.12 -1.03 -2.56
C ILE A 209 1.53 -0.83 -4.01
N THR A 210 1.21 -1.81 -4.86
CA THR A 210 1.53 -1.70 -6.29
C THR A 210 0.64 -2.63 -7.15
N HIS A 211 0.48 -2.28 -8.41
CA HIS A 211 0.00 -3.20 -9.44
C HIS A 211 1.16 -3.86 -10.22
N ASP A 212 2.39 -3.45 -9.95
CA ASP A 212 3.61 -3.98 -10.55
C ASP A 212 4.10 -5.20 -9.78
N ILE A 213 3.88 -6.38 -10.36
CA ILE A 213 4.25 -7.66 -9.74
C ILE A 213 5.78 -7.82 -9.65
N GLU A 214 6.53 -7.26 -10.61
CA GLU A 214 7.99 -7.31 -10.57
C GLU A 214 8.53 -6.49 -9.40
N ALA A 215 7.98 -5.29 -9.17
CA ALA A 215 8.32 -4.48 -8.01
C ALA A 215 8.00 -5.20 -6.69
N ALA A 216 6.81 -5.83 -6.59
CA ALA A 216 6.43 -6.62 -5.43
C ALA A 216 7.38 -7.80 -5.20
N ARG A 217 7.74 -8.55 -6.26
CA ARG A 217 8.68 -9.67 -6.20
C ARG A 217 10.07 -9.26 -5.70
N ASN A 218 10.50 -8.06 -6.06
CA ASN A 218 11.82 -7.54 -5.71
C ASN A 218 11.92 -7.01 -4.28
N LEU A 219 10.81 -6.54 -3.69
CA LEU A 219 10.80 -5.84 -2.40
C LEU A 219 10.09 -6.60 -1.30
N ALA A 220 8.99 -7.30 -1.63
CA ALA A 220 8.12 -7.87 -0.61
C ALA A 220 8.63 -9.23 -0.09
N THR A 221 8.60 -9.39 1.23
CA THR A 221 8.82 -10.68 1.90
C THR A 221 7.56 -11.53 1.89
N ARG A 222 6.40 -10.89 2.10
CA ARG A 222 5.06 -11.48 1.94
C ARG A 222 4.23 -10.62 0.98
N VAL A 223 3.27 -11.27 0.34
CA VAL A 223 2.32 -10.61 -0.57
C VAL A 223 0.90 -10.90 -0.13
N ALA A 224 0.09 -9.85 -0.06
CA ALA A 224 -1.35 -9.92 0.04
C ALA A 224 -1.96 -9.49 -1.30
N VAL A 225 -2.83 -10.32 -1.85
CA VAL A 225 -3.56 -10.04 -3.09
C VAL A 225 -4.96 -9.58 -2.73
N ILE A 226 -5.32 -8.37 -3.17
CA ILE A 226 -6.65 -7.82 -2.92
C ILE A 226 -7.47 -7.79 -4.22
N TYR A 227 -8.71 -8.22 -4.14
CA TYR A 227 -9.67 -8.18 -5.23
C TYR A 227 -11.05 -7.75 -4.73
N ALA A 228 -11.64 -6.76 -5.39
CA ALA A 228 -12.97 -6.25 -5.06
C ALA A 228 -13.18 -5.98 -3.55
N GLY A 229 -12.18 -5.41 -2.87
CA GLY A 229 -12.23 -5.04 -1.46
C GLY A 229 -11.90 -6.16 -0.46
N GLU A 230 -11.47 -7.34 -0.90
CA GLU A 230 -11.15 -8.48 -0.03
C GLU A 230 -9.74 -9.00 -0.26
N ILE A 231 -9.07 -9.45 0.81
CA ILE A 231 -7.84 -10.23 0.67
C ILE A 231 -8.23 -11.63 0.23
N ILE A 232 -7.76 -12.01 -0.96
CA ILE A 232 -8.09 -13.29 -1.59
C ILE A 232 -6.94 -14.29 -1.56
N GLU A 233 -5.72 -13.80 -1.37
CA GLU A 233 -4.53 -14.64 -1.21
C GLU A 233 -3.48 -13.90 -0.38
N LEU A 234 -2.78 -14.61 0.51
CA LEU A 234 -1.76 -14.06 1.39
C LEU A 234 -0.69 -15.12 1.67
N GLY A 235 0.57 -14.78 1.56
CA GLY A 235 1.65 -15.70 1.88
C GLY A 235 3.04 -15.15 1.56
N ASN A 236 4.05 -16.02 1.65
CA ASN A 236 5.41 -15.67 1.24
C ASN A 236 5.42 -15.23 -0.23
N SER A 237 6.12 -14.14 -0.53
CA SER A 237 6.17 -13.56 -1.87
C SER A 237 6.64 -14.57 -2.93
N GLY A 238 7.69 -15.35 -2.63
CA GLY A 238 8.20 -16.39 -3.52
C GLY A 238 7.15 -17.45 -3.84
N VAL A 239 6.34 -17.87 -2.87
CA VAL A 239 5.30 -18.90 -3.05
C VAL A 239 4.10 -18.32 -3.82
N VAL A 240 3.50 -17.24 -3.34
CA VAL A 240 2.31 -16.62 -3.96
C VAL A 240 2.56 -16.22 -5.43
N LEU A 241 3.76 -15.70 -5.74
CA LEU A 241 4.09 -15.22 -7.09
C LEU A 241 4.66 -16.31 -8.02
N SER A 242 4.96 -17.51 -7.52
CA SER A 242 5.36 -18.65 -8.36
C SER A 242 4.26 -19.68 -8.51
N GLU A 243 3.59 -20.05 -7.41
CA GLU A 243 2.60 -21.10 -7.29
C GLU A 243 1.30 -20.56 -6.66
N PRO A 244 0.59 -19.64 -7.34
CA PRO A 244 -0.62 -19.03 -6.80
C PRO A 244 -1.72 -20.05 -6.57
N ALA A 245 -2.36 -20.00 -5.42
CA ALA A 245 -3.50 -20.84 -5.08
C ALA A 245 -4.80 -20.29 -5.68
N HIS A 246 -5.01 -18.95 -5.59
CA HIS A 246 -6.25 -18.36 -6.06
C HIS A 246 -6.26 -18.17 -7.60
N PRO A 247 -7.35 -18.53 -8.30
CA PRO A 247 -7.44 -18.37 -9.76
C PRO A 247 -7.27 -16.93 -10.27
N TYR A 248 -7.64 -15.92 -9.49
CA TYR A 248 -7.37 -14.52 -9.83
C TYR A 248 -5.88 -14.21 -9.84
N THR A 249 -5.14 -14.62 -8.79
CA THR A 249 -3.69 -14.40 -8.71
C THR A 249 -2.98 -15.09 -9.87
N ARG A 250 -3.41 -16.31 -10.22
CA ARG A 250 -2.92 -17.02 -11.40
C ARG A 250 -3.15 -16.24 -12.67
N GLY A 251 -4.39 -15.74 -12.89
CA GLY A 251 -4.72 -14.92 -14.05
C GLY A 251 -3.95 -13.60 -14.09
N LEU A 252 -3.72 -12.97 -12.93
CA LEU A 252 -2.91 -11.76 -12.81
C LEU A 252 -1.45 -12.01 -13.26
N LEU A 253 -0.87 -13.13 -12.86
CA LEU A 253 0.47 -13.55 -13.29
C LEU A 253 0.52 -13.94 -14.78
N GLU A 254 -0.51 -14.61 -15.31
CA GLU A 254 -0.61 -14.98 -16.73
C GLU A 254 -0.75 -13.75 -17.64
N SER A 255 -1.23 -12.62 -17.09
CA SER A 255 -1.36 -11.37 -17.85
C SER A 255 -0.02 -10.64 -18.06
N LEU A 256 1.05 -11.07 -17.38
CA LEU A 256 2.37 -10.47 -17.53
C LEU A 256 3.00 -10.77 -18.89
N PRO A 257 3.81 -9.84 -19.44
CA PRO A 257 4.47 -10.04 -20.75
C PRO A 257 5.28 -11.33 -20.82
N GLU A 258 6.04 -11.66 -19.78
CA GLU A 258 6.87 -12.86 -19.71
C GLU A 258 6.08 -14.18 -19.59
N ARG A 259 4.77 -14.12 -19.30
CA ARG A 259 3.88 -15.29 -19.15
C ARG A 259 2.81 -15.39 -20.25
N GLY A 260 2.96 -14.62 -21.34
CA GLY A 260 2.16 -14.77 -22.53
C GLY A 260 0.96 -13.82 -22.65
N MET A 261 0.88 -12.76 -21.80
CA MET A 261 -0.09 -11.66 -21.90
C MET A 261 -1.57 -12.13 -22.02
N ARG A 262 -1.94 -13.13 -21.23
CA ARG A 262 -3.32 -13.66 -21.23
C ARG A 262 -4.17 -12.82 -20.29
N PRO A 263 -5.10 -11.99 -20.79
CA PRO A 263 -5.91 -11.13 -19.92
C PRO A 263 -6.92 -11.96 -19.11
N ILE A 264 -7.23 -11.49 -17.91
CA ILE A 264 -8.34 -12.01 -17.13
C ILE A 264 -9.64 -11.57 -17.83
N PRO A 265 -10.56 -12.50 -18.15
CA PRO A 265 -11.79 -12.17 -18.88
C PRO A 265 -12.74 -11.31 -18.05
N GLY A 266 -13.63 -10.56 -18.74
CA GLY A 266 -14.68 -9.76 -18.10
C GLY A 266 -14.18 -8.54 -17.35
N SER A 267 -15.08 -7.91 -16.58
CA SER A 267 -14.82 -6.72 -15.79
C SER A 267 -14.89 -7.02 -14.29
N ALA A 268 -14.21 -6.22 -13.47
CA ALA A 268 -14.35 -6.30 -12.02
C ALA A 268 -15.83 -6.07 -11.62
N PRO A 269 -16.32 -6.76 -10.58
CA PRO A 269 -17.71 -6.63 -10.16
C PRO A 269 -17.98 -5.26 -9.54
N SER A 270 -19.24 -4.86 -9.54
CA SER A 270 -19.67 -3.66 -8.82
C SER A 270 -19.39 -3.78 -7.33
N LEU A 271 -18.80 -2.76 -6.74
CA LEU A 271 -18.61 -2.68 -5.28
C LEU A 271 -19.88 -2.21 -4.54
N ILE A 272 -20.91 -1.77 -5.26
CA ILE A 272 -22.22 -1.43 -4.69
C ILE A 272 -23.05 -2.71 -4.49
N THR A 273 -23.09 -3.56 -5.51
CA THR A 273 -23.80 -4.84 -5.51
C THR A 273 -22.84 -5.96 -5.88
N PRO A 274 -21.90 -6.31 -4.98
CA PRO A 274 -20.97 -7.42 -5.26
C PRO A 274 -21.73 -8.75 -5.31
N PRO A 275 -21.17 -9.78 -6.00
CA PRO A 275 -21.72 -11.14 -5.95
C PRO A 275 -21.93 -11.62 -4.51
N SER A 276 -22.99 -12.38 -4.27
CA SER A 276 -23.31 -12.95 -2.94
C SER A 276 -22.31 -14.02 -2.51
N GLY A 277 -21.78 -14.78 -3.47
CA GLY A 277 -20.73 -15.76 -3.26
C GLY A 277 -19.34 -15.20 -3.48
N CYS A 278 -18.45 -16.01 -4.05
CA CYS A 278 -17.10 -15.58 -4.39
C CYS A 278 -17.12 -14.38 -5.35
N ARG A 279 -16.49 -13.29 -4.98
CA ARG A 279 -16.47 -12.04 -5.79
C ARG A 279 -15.80 -12.21 -7.14
N PHE A 280 -14.88 -13.18 -7.26
CA PHE A 280 -14.22 -13.48 -8.52
C PHE A 280 -15.02 -14.47 -9.39
N SER A 281 -16.08 -15.10 -8.90
CA SER A 281 -16.83 -16.15 -9.63
C SER A 281 -17.26 -15.74 -11.05
N PRO A 282 -17.67 -14.47 -11.33
CA PRO A 282 -18.09 -14.07 -12.68
C PRO A 282 -16.95 -14.08 -13.73
N ARG A 283 -15.69 -14.05 -13.28
CA ARG A 283 -14.49 -14.01 -14.13
C ARG A 283 -13.65 -15.30 -14.00
N CYS A 284 -14.03 -16.18 -13.08
CA CYS A 284 -13.23 -17.35 -12.73
C CYS A 284 -13.46 -18.48 -13.74
N ARG A 285 -12.39 -18.98 -14.36
CA ARG A 285 -12.44 -20.13 -15.27
C ARG A 285 -12.69 -21.46 -14.52
N CYS A 286 -12.51 -21.46 -13.20
CA CYS A 286 -12.72 -22.63 -12.34
C CYS A 286 -14.00 -22.49 -11.49
N ALA A 287 -14.90 -21.57 -11.83
CA ALA A 287 -16.11 -21.34 -11.04
C ALA A 287 -17.02 -22.57 -11.08
N ALA A 288 -17.40 -23.06 -9.88
CA ALA A 288 -18.45 -24.04 -9.67
C ALA A 288 -19.75 -23.36 -9.24
N GLU A 289 -20.85 -24.11 -9.14
CA GLU A 289 -22.14 -23.54 -8.74
C GLU A 289 -22.10 -22.94 -7.35
N ASP A 290 -21.43 -23.60 -6.41
CA ASP A 290 -21.26 -23.15 -5.02
C ASP A 290 -20.56 -21.77 -4.95
N CYS A 291 -19.63 -21.47 -5.89
CA CYS A 291 -18.96 -20.16 -5.96
C CYS A 291 -19.92 -18.99 -6.20
N LYS A 292 -21.14 -19.24 -6.71
CA LYS A 292 -22.12 -18.18 -6.97
C LYS A 292 -22.95 -17.82 -5.73
N SER A 293 -23.14 -18.78 -4.84
CA SER A 293 -24.03 -18.66 -3.67
C SER A 293 -23.25 -18.58 -2.35
N GLU A 294 -22.09 -19.22 -2.26
CA GLU A 294 -21.31 -19.31 -1.04
C GLU A 294 -20.06 -18.42 -1.11
N HIS A 295 -19.85 -17.67 -0.01
CA HIS A 295 -18.69 -16.80 0.14
C HIS A 295 -17.58 -17.53 0.86
N PRO A 296 -16.43 -17.86 0.19
CA PRO A 296 -15.37 -18.63 0.81
C PRO A 296 -14.64 -17.87 1.92
N GLY A 297 -14.20 -18.58 2.94
CA GLY A 297 -13.29 -18.10 3.97
C GLY A 297 -11.86 -17.93 3.42
N LEU A 298 -11.03 -17.20 4.15
CA LEU A 298 -9.58 -17.17 3.91
C LEU A 298 -8.98 -18.35 4.71
N VAL A 299 -8.65 -19.45 4.03
CA VAL A 299 -8.17 -20.69 4.65
C VAL A 299 -6.71 -20.94 4.33
N GLU A 300 -6.00 -21.64 5.22
CA GLU A 300 -4.61 -22.02 4.98
C GLU A 300 -4.55 -23.16 3.96
N VAL A 301 -3.79 -22.96 2.89
CA VAL A 301 -3.63 -23.90 1.77
C VAL A 301 -2.23 -24.51 1.73
N GLY A 302 -1.34 -24.02 2.55
CA GLY A 302 0.03 -24.48 2.75
C GLY A 302 0.66 -23.70 3.90
N PRO A 303 1.84 -24.06 4.39
CA PRO A 303 2.46 -23.40 5.55
C PRO A 303 2.59 -21.88 5.37
N GLY A 304 1.77 -21.10 6.10
CA GLY A 304 1.73 -19.65 6.01
C GLY A 304 1.21 -19.10 4.67
N HIS A 305 0.53 -19.92 3.87
CA HIS A 305 -0.08 -19.54 2.60
C HIS A 305 -1.60 -19.72 2.71
N TYR A 306 -2.33 -18.64 2.50
CA TYR A 306 -3.78 -18.56 2.67
C TYR A 306 -4.46 -18.17 1.36
N ALA A 307 -5.61 -18.78 1.07
CA ALA A 307 -6.42 -18.44 -0.10
C ALA A 307 -7.91 -18.41 0.23
N ARG A 308 -8.63 -17.45 -0.32
CA ARG A 308 -10.09 -17.31 -0.21
C ARG A 308 -10.73 -17.93 -1.46
N CYS A 309 -10.84 -19.25 -1.50
CA CYS A 309 -11.33 -19.98 -2.68
C CYS A 309 -12.03 -21.28 -2.31
N MET A 310 -13.21 -21.52 -2.91
CA MET A 310 -13.99 -22.74 -2.73
C MET A 310 -13.24 -24.02 -3.11
N LEU A 311 -12.17 -23.96 -3.88
CA LEU A 311 -11.32 -25.12 -4.16
C LEU A 311 -10.66 -25.70 -2.90
N TYR A 312 -10.49 -24.89 -1.85
CA TYR A 312 -9.80 -25.23 -0.61
C TYR A 312 -10.70 -25.13 0.63
N ASP A 313 -11.81 -24.38 0.54
CA ASP A 313 -12.78 -24.17 1.62
C ASP A 313 -13.96 -25.18 1.51
N ARG A 314 -13.63 -26.43 1.25
CA ARG A 314 -14.56 -27.55 1.36
C ARG A 314 -14.34 -28.19 2.73
N GLY A 315 -15.13 -27.68 3.71
CA GLY A 315 -15.14 -28.17 5.08
C GLY A 315 -15.32 -29.68 5.24
#